data_ab8660b388e855536abdc2ec0e60b8b3
#
_entry.id   ab8660b388e855536abdc2ec0e60b8b3
#
_cell.length_a   1.000
_cell.length_b   1.000
_cell.length_c   1.000
_cell.angle_alpha   90.00
_cell.angle_beta   90.00
_cell.angle_gamma   90.00
#
_symmetry.space_group_name_H-M   'P 1'
#
loop_
_entity.id
_entity.type
_entity.pdbx_description
1 polymer ?
#
loop_
_entity_poly.entity_id
_entity_poly.type
_entity_poly.pdbx_seq_one_letter_code
_entity_poly.pdbx_strand_id
1 'polypeptide(L)'
;KYGNGKNVVIDYSAPNIAKPFHIGHVRSTVIGGALYNIYKYLGYNVTGINHLGDYGTQFGKLIEGYKLWGNEYDIESNPIDELTKIYVRINEACKQDEKILENCRNNFKKLEDGDPYFVEIWEKFKKLSLKEFQKVYDILGSKFDSWNGEAFYADKMQEVIDILSKTGKLVESQGAK
;
A
#
# COMPACT_ATOMS: atom_id res chain seq x y z
N LYS A 1 -10.34 4.80 -35.16
CA LYS A 1 -10.21 4.13 -33.84
C LYS A 1 -11.43 4.52 -33.00
N TYR A 2 -12.04 3.53 -32.33
CA TYR A 2 -13.28 3.73 -31.56
C TYR A 2 -13.12 4.70 -30.39
N GLY A 3 -11.94 4.74 -29.78
CA GLY A 3 -11.68 5.57 -28.59
C GLY A 3 -11.62 7.07 -28.85
N ASN A 4 -11.23 7.50 -30.06
CA ASN A 4 -11.09 8.92 -30.45
C ASN A 4 -10.34 9.78 -29.40
N GLY A 5 -9.33 9.22 -28.73
CA GLY A 5 -8.56 9.93 -27.71
C GLY A 5 -9.31 10.17 -26.39
N LYS A 6 -10.48 9.56 -26.16
CA LYS A 6 -11.17 9.65 -24.86
C LYS A 6 -10.31 9.02 -23.77
N ASN A 7 -10.38 9.60 -22.57
CA ASN A 7 -9.62 9.13 -21.42
C ASN A 7 -10.33 7.95 -20.73
N VAL A 8 -9.54 6.95 -20.36
CA VAL A 8 -9.96 5.80 -19.53
C VAL A 8 -8.95 5.62 -18.43
N VAL A 9 -9.41 5.49 -17.19
CA VAL A 9 -8.60 5.17 -16.02
C VAL A 9 -8.96 3.75 -15.58
N ILE A 10 -7.95 2.93 -15.33
CA ILE A 10 -8.12 1.55 -14.87
C ILE A 10 -7.25 1.37 -13.63
N ASP A 11 -7.89 1.09 -12.50
CA ASP A 11 -7.22 0.70 -11.26
C ASP A 11 -7.18 -0.83 -11.18
N TYR A 12 -5.98 -1.42 -11.03
CA TYR A 12 -5.80 -2.87 -11.00
C TYR A 12 -4.52 -3.28 -10.29
N SER A 13 -4.45 -4.55 -9.89
CA SER A 13 -3.42 -5.14 -9.04
C SER A 13 -3.57 -4.77 -7.56
N ALA A 14 -3.21 -3.56 -7.16
CA ALA A 14 -3.40 -2.98 -5.83
C ALA A 14 -2.90 -3.88 -4.65
N PRO A 15 -1.65 -4.40 -4.68
CA PRO A 15 -1.14 -5.20 -3.57
C PRO A 15 -0.79 -4.32 -2.36
N ASN A 16 -0.87 -4.94 -1.17
CA ASN A 16 -0.31 -4.32 0.03
C ASN A 16 1.21 -4.50 0.03
N ILE A 17 1.97 -3.44 0.34
CA ILE A 17 3.41 -3.56 0.54
C ILE A 17 3.71 -4.41 1.79
N ALA A 18 4.91 -5.00 1.84
CA ALA A 18 5.34 -5.90 2.91
C ALA A 18 4.42 -7.12 3.13
N LYS A 19 3.67 -7.52 2.09
CA LYS A 19 2.84 -8.74 2.08
C LYS A 19 3.07 -9.53 0.80
N PRO A 20 2.86 -10.87 0.85
CA PRO A 20 3.01 -11.73 -0.33
C PRO A 20 2.05 -11.34 -1.45
N PHE A 21 2.56 -11.34 -2.68
CA PHE A 21 1.74 -11.26 -3.87
C PHE A 21 1.11 -12.65 -4.13
N HIS A 22 -0.20 -12.76 -4.07
CA HIS A 22 -0.90 -14.04 -4.16
C HIS A 22 -1.86 -14.12 -5.36
N ILE A 23 -2.48 -15.27 -5.58
CA ILE A 23 -3.34 -15.57 -6.74
C ILE A 23 -4.49 -14.54 -6.93
N GLY A 24 -5.02 -13.97 -5.85
CA GLY A 24 -6.01 -12.91 -5.93
C GLY A 24 -5.49 -11.65 -6.64
N HIS A 25 -4.24 -11.27 -6.33
CA HIS A 25 -3.57 -10.15 -7.01
C HIS A 25 -3.26 -10.49 -8.48
N VAL A 26 -2.79 -11.73 -8.77
CA VAL A 26 -2.54 -12.18 -10.15
C VAL A 26 -3.80 -12.03 -11.00
N ARG A 27 -4.96 -12.45 -10.48
CA ARG A 27 -6.23 -12.37 -11.20
C ARG A 27 -6.58 -10.91 -11.56
N SER A 28 -6.57 -9.99 -10.61
CA SER A 28 -6.88 -8.57 -10.86
C SER A 28 -5.86 -7.94 -11.81
N THR A 29 -4.57 -8.28 -11.65
CA THR A 29 -3.48 -7.79 -12.49
C THR A 29 -3.64 -8.21 -13.95
N VAL A 30 -3.93 -9.48 -14.20
CA VAL A 30 -4.10 -10.01 -15.58
C VAL A 30 -5.33 -9.43 -16.24
N ILE A 31 -6.47 -9.37 -15.54
CA ILE A 31 -7.70 -8.78 -16.08
C ILE A 31 -7.50 -7.30 -16.39
N GLY A 32 -6.97 -6.53 -15.44
CA GLY A 32 -6.74 -5.10 -15.63
C GLY A 32 -5.73 -4.81 -16.73
N GLY A 33 -4.62 -5.57 -16.78
CA GLY A 33 -3.62 -5.46 -17.85
C GLY A 33 -4.19 -5.78 -19.24
N ALA A 34 -5.07 -6.78 -19.35
CA ALA A 34 -5.77 -7.08 -20.60
C ALA A 34 -6.68 -5.92 -21.03
N LEU A 35 -7.48 -5.38 -20.10
CA LEU A 35 -8.34 -4.21 -20.36
C LEU A 35 -7.51 -3.00 -20.76
N TYR A 36 -6.40 -2.71 -20.04
CA TYR A 36 -5.47 -1.63 -20.39
C TYR A 36 -5.01 -1.74 -21.86
N ASN A 37 -4.54 -2.92 -22.25
CA ASN A 37 -4.05 -3.14 -23.61
C ASN A 37 -5.18 -3.05 -24.67
N ILE A 38 -6.37 -3.58 -24.40
CA ILE A 38 -7.53 -3.51 -25.30
C ILE A 38 -7.95 -2.06 -25.53
N TYR A 39 -8.15 -1.28 -24.48
CA TYR A 39 -8.54 0.12 -24.63
C TYR A 39 -7.47 0.93 -25.34
N LYS A 40 -6.19 0.70 -25.04
CA LYS A 40 -5.07 1.34 -25.75
C LYS A 40 -5.05 1.02 -27.24
N TYR A 41 -5.27 -0.26 -27.60
CA TYR A 41 -5.39 -0.70 -28.99
C TYR A 41 -6.56 -0.03 -29.71
N LEU A 42 -7.70 0.13 -29.04
CA LEU A 42 -8.87 0.81 -29.58
C LEU A 42 -8.71 2.32 -29.75
N GLY A 43 -7.61 2.91 -29.26
CA GLY A 43 -7.28 4.32 -29.43
C GLY A 43 -7.81 5.24 -28.34
N TYR A 44 -8.02 4.71 -27.12
CA TYR A 44 -8.23 5.52 -25.93
C TYR A 44 -6.90 6.00 -25.35
N ASN A 45 -6.92 7.11 -24.61
CA ASN A 45 -5.85 7.52 -23.71
C ASN A 45 -6.05 6.76 -22.40
N VAL A 46 -5.25 5.75 -22.14
CA VAL A 46 -5.42 4.88 -20.97
C VAL A 46 -4.39 5.24 -19.91
N THR A 47 -4.88 5.40 -18.67
CA THR A 47 -4.04 5.53 -17.48
C THR A 47 -4.27 4.31 -16.59
N GLY A 48 -3.23 3.49 -16.42
CA GLY A 48 -3.23 2.34 -15.50
C GLY A 48 -2.73 2.76 -14.12
N ILE A 49 -3.51 2.53 -13.09
CA ILE A 49 -3.17 2.84 -11.70
C ILE A 49 -2.91 1.53 -10.95
N ASN A 50 -1.81 1.50 -10.20
CA ASN A 50 -1.56 0.51 -9.16
C ASN A 50 -1.71 1.21 -7.82
N HIS A 51 -2.92 1.15 -7.23
CA HIS A 51 -3.21 1.78 -5.95
C HIS A 51 -2.72 0.89 -4.80
N LEU A 52 -1.48 1.14 -4.38
CA LEU A 52 -0.81 0.33 -3.36
C LEU A 52 -1.44 0.49 -1.98
N GLY A 53 -1.59 -0.63 -1.25
CA GLY A 53 -1.87 -0.61 0.17
C GLY A 53 -0.58 -0.31 0.95
N ASP A 54 -0.18 0.96 1.00
CA ASP A 54 1.08 1.41 1.58
C ASP A 54 0.89 2.32 2.80
N TYR A 55 -0.31 2.36 3.37
CA TYR A 55 -0.65 3.17 4.54
C TYR A 55 -1.44 2.38 5.58
N GLY A 56 -1.42 2.82 6.85
CA GLY A 56 -2.20 2.22 7.92
C GLY A 56 -1.39 1.74 9.12
N THR A 57 -2.09 1.41 10.20
CA THR A 57 -1.52 1.04 11.51
C THR A 57 -0.61 -0.20 11.46
N GLN A 58 -0.75 -1.05 10.42
CA GLN A 58 0.15 -2.18 10.20
C GLN A 58 1.61 -1.76 10.03
N PHE A 59 1.87 -0.55 9.51
CA PHE A 59 3.25 -0.05 9.36
C PHE A 59 3.86 0.35 10.69
N GLY A 60 3.07 0.86 11.63
CA GLY A 60 3.55 1.10 12.99
C GLY A 60 4.03 -0.18 13.67
N LYS A 61 3.29 -1.29 13.48
CA LYS A 61 3.70 -2.62 13.95
C LYS A 61 4.95 -3.12 13.25
N LEU A 62 5.00 -3.03 11.93
CA LEU A 62 6.14 -3.50 11.16
C LEU A 62 7.42 -2.73 11.51
N ILE A 63 7.34 -1.42 11.70
CA ILE A 63 8.44 -0.57 12.13
C ILE A 63 8.91 -0.97 13.54
N GLU A 64 7.99 -1.20 14.50
CA GLU A 64 8.39 -1.65 15.83
C GLU A 64 9.08 -3.01 15.79
N GLY A 65 8.51 -3.97 15.06
CA GLY A 65 9.13 -5.28 14.88
C GLY A 65 10.51 -5.21 14.23
N TYR A 66 10.69 -4.34 13.25
CA TYR A 66 11.99 -4.09 12.62
C TYR A 66 13.00 -3.45 13.58
N LYS A 67 12.57 -2.51 14.42
CA LYS A 67 13.43 -1.90 15.45
C LYS A 67 13.90 -2.94 16.48
N LEU A 68 13.00 -3.86 16.87
CA LEU A 68 13.32 -4.87 17.88
C LEU A 68 14.19 -6.00 17.34
N TRP A 69 13.94 -6.45 16.12
CA TRP A 69 14.50 -7.70 15.60
C TRP A 69 15.03 -7.62 14.17
N GLY A 70 15.08 -6.46 13.55
CA GLY A 70 15.48 -6.33 12.14
C GLY A 70 16.83 -6.95 11.80
N ASN A 71 17.76 -6.96 12.75
CA ASN A 71 19.08 -7.57 12.58
C ASN A 71 19.06 -9.13 12.54
N GLU A 72 17.93 -9.74 12.91
CA GLU A 72 17.76 -11.20 12.87
C GLU A 72 17.23 -11.68 11.50
N TYR A 73 16.88 -10.76 10.59
CA TYR A 73 16.18 -11.03 9.34
C TYR A 73 16.92 -10.42 8.14
N ASP A 74 17.07 -11.22 7.08
CA ASP A 74 17.70 -10.76 5.82
C ASP A 74 16.67 -10.14 4.87
N ILE A 75 16.18 -8.96 5.22
CA ILE A 75 15.18 -8.23 4.43
C ILE A 75 15.70 -7.73 3.08
N GLU A 76 17.01 -7.71 2.86
CA GLU A 76 17.57 -7.27 1.58
C GLU A 76 17.49 -8.39 0.53
N SER A 77 17.72 -9.64 0.93
CA SER A 77 17.71 -10.79 0.00
C SER A 77 16.32 -11.36 -0.22
N ASN A 78 15.44 -11.34 0.81
CA ASN A 78 14.10 -11.90 0.73
C ASN A 78 13.07 -11.02 1.46
N PRO A 79 12.84 -9.79 0.96
CA PRO A 79 12.12 -8.76 1.70
C PRO A 79 10.69 -9.15 2.11
N ILE A 80 9.93 -9.76 1.22
CA ILE A 80 8.50 -10.05 1.49
C ILE A 80 8.36 -11.11 2.58
N ASP A 81 9.12 -12.20 2.51
CA ASP A 81 9.05 -13.28 3.48
C ASP A 81 9.55 -12.81 4.85
N GLU A 82 10.68 -12.10 4.87
CA GLU A 82 11.28 -11.63 6.11
C GLU A 82 10.42 -10.55 6.80
N LEU A 83 9.89 -9.59 6.05
CA LEU A 83 8.94 -8.61 6.60
C LEU A 83 7.64 -9.27 7.08
N THR A 84 7.18 -10.32 6.40
CA THR A 84 6.01 -11.09 6.85
C THR A 84 6.29 -11.81 8.18
N LYS A 85 7.47 -12.41 8.35
CA LYS A 85 7.87 -13.04 9.63
C LYS A 85 7.94 -12.02 10.76
N ILE A 86 8.55 -10.85 10.52
CA ILE A 86 8.57 -9.74 11.48
C ILE A 86 7.14 -9.33 11.86
N TYR A 87 6.25 -9.20 10.87
CA TYR A 87 4.87 -8.81 11.11
C TYR A 87 4.08 -9.83 11.92
N VAL A 88 4.28 -11.13 11.67
CA VAL A 88 3.66 -12.19 12.47
C VAL A 88 4.18 -12.13 13.92
N ARG A 89 5.49 -12.03 14.10
CA ARG A 89 6.12 -11.99 15.43
C ARG A 89 5.67 -10.79 16.25
N ILE A 90 5.59 -9.60 15.65
CA ILE A 90 5.13 -8.39 16.37
C ILE A 90 3.65 -8.47 16.73
N ASN A 91 2.80 -9.07 15.89
CA ASN A 91 1.40 -9.26 16.23
C ASN A 91 1.21 -10.18 17.45
N GLU A 92 2.00 -11.24 17.58
CA GLU A 92 1.97 -12.09 18.77
C GLU A 92 2.50 -11.35 20.01
N ALA A 93 3.57 -10.59 19.88
CA ALA A 93 4.10 -9.77 20.98
C ALA A 93 3.08 -8.71 21.45
N CYS A 94 2.37 -8.07 20.55
CA CYS A 94 1.32 -7.10 20.89
C CYS A 94 0.13 -7.70 21.66
N LYS A 95 -0.12 -9.02 21.53
CA LYS A 95 -1.17 -9.69 22.33
C LYS A 95 -0.73 -9.94 23.77
N GLN A 96 0.58 -10.04 24.01
CA GLN A 96 1.17 -10.38 25.30
C GLN A 96 1.61 -9.14 26.09
N ASP A 97 1.93 -8.04 25.39
CA ASP A 97 2.46 -6.82 26.00
C ASP A 97 1.79 -5.58 25.41
N GLU A 98 0.97 -4.91 26.23
CA GLU A 98 0.25 -3.70 25.86
C GLU A 98 1.21 -2.54 25.55
N LYS A 99 2.40 -2.49 26.18
CA LYS A 99 3.41 -1.46 25.92
C LYS A 99 3.97 -1.57 24.50
N ILE A 100 4.15 -2.80 24.00
CA ILE A 100 4.56 -3.02 22.60
C ILE A 100 3.46 -2.52 21.64
N LEU A 101 2.20 -2.79 21.96
CA LEU A 101 1.07 -2.30 21.15
C LEU A 101 1.01 -0.77 21.14
N GLU A 102 1.23 -0.13 22.29
CA GLU A 102 1.31 1.33 22.38
C GLU A 102 2.47 1.91 21.56
N ASN A 103 3.66 1.30 21.62
CA ASN A 103 4.78 1.68 20.79
C ASN A 103 4.43 1.59 19.29
N CYS A 104 3.73 0.54 18.87
CA CYS A 104 3.28 0.41 17.48
C CYS A 104 2.36 1.56 17.05
N ARG A 105 1.42 1.97 17.92
CA ARG A 105 0.55 3.12 17.65
C ARG A 105 1.35 4.43 17.55
N ASN A 106 2.28 4.63 18.49
CA ASN A 106 3.15 5.80 18.50
C ASN A 106 4.06 5.86 17.28
N ASN A 107 4.60 4.73 16.82
CA ASN A 107 5.40 4.67 15.60
C ASN A 107 4.59 5.03 14.35
N PHE A 108 3.33 4.54 14.27
CA PHE A 108 2.45 4.93 13.17
C PHE A 108 2.14 6.43 13.21
N LYS A 109 1.86 6.99 14.40
CA LYS A 109 1.64 8.44 14.56
C LYS A 109 2.84 9.26 14.11
N LYS A 110 4.06 8.85 14.46
CA LYS A 110 5.29 9.52 14.01
C LYS A 110 5.48 9.43 12.50
N LEU A 111 5.12 8.29 11.88
CA LEU A 111 5.12 8.16 10.43
C LEU A 111 4.12 9.14 9.79
N GLU A 112 2.91 9.26 10.34
CA GLU A 112 1.89 10.21 9.88
C GLU A 112 2.34 11.67 10.02
N ASP A 113 3.05 11.98 11.11
CA ASP A 113 3.59 13.32 11.37
C ASP A 113 4.84 13.64 10.52
N GLY A 114 5.30 12.69 9.70
CA GLY A 114 6.41 12.87 8.77
C GLY A 114 7.79 12.83 9.42
N ASP A 115 7.95 12.16 10.59
CA ASP A 115 9.26 11.99 11.24
C ASP A 115 10.25 11.31 10.27
N PRO A 116 11.39 11.93 9.96
CA PRO A 116 12.30 11.45 8.91
C PRO A 116 12.79 10.02 9.12
N TYR A 117 13.03 9.60 10.36
CA TYR A 117 13.48 8.25 10.66
C TYR A 117 12.43 7.19 10.33
N PHE A 118 11.17 7.47 10.66
CA PHE A 118 10.05 6.54 10.39
C PHE A 118 9.69 6.50 8.91
N VAL A 119 9.75 7.65 8.25
CA VAL A 119 9.55 7.76 6.79
C VAL A 119 10.63 6.98 6.04
N GLU A 120 11.91 7.10 6.43
CA GLU A 120 13.01 6.35 5.80
C GLU A 120 12.82 4.83 5.89
N ILE A 121 12.44 4.31 7.06
CA ILE A 121 12.17 2.87 7.23
C ILE A 121 10.98 2.44 6.37
N TRP A 122 9.91 3.21 6.36
CA TRP A 122 8.72 2.92 5.56
C TRP A 122 9.04 2.93 4.05
N GLU A 123 9.78 3.93 3.58
CA GLU A 123 10.24 3.99 2.18
C GLU A 123 11.13 2.80 1.81
N LYS A 124 12.00 2.35 2.73
CA LYS A 124 12.79 1.14 2.55
C LYS A 124 11.90 -0.06 2.32
N PHE A 125 10.89 -0.29 3.16
CA PHE A 125 9.95 -1.41 3.00
C PHE A 125 9.18 -1.33 1.69
N LYS A 126 8.72 -0.13 1.32
CA LYS A 126 8.03 0.13 0.05
C LYS A 126 8.93 -0.20 -1.14
N LYS A 127 10.15 0.32 -1.16
CA LYS A 127 11.12 0.09 -2.24
C LYS A 127 11.45 -1.40 -2.43
N LEU A 128 11.69 -2.11 -1.34
CA LEU A 128 11.99 -3.53 -1.37
C LEU A 128 10.78 -4.35 -1.87
N SER A 129 9.57 -4.04 -1.39
CA SER A 129 8.34 -4.70 -1.83
C SER A 129 8.06 -4.46 -3.32
N LEU A 130 8.22 -3.23 -3.79
CA LEU A 130 8.03 -2.90 -5.20
C LEU A 130 9.01 -3.62 -6.12
N LYS A 131 10.25 -3.80 -5.68
CA LYS A 131 11.26 -4.57 -6.42
C LYS A 131 10.82 -6.03 -6.63
N GLU A 132 10.21 -6.65 -5.63
CA GLU A 132 9.68 -8.01 -5.75
C GLU A 132 8.42 -8.06 -6.62
N PHE A 133 7.49 -7.12 -6.45
CA PHE A 133 6.29 -7.05 -7.29
C PHE A 133 6.63 -6.81 -8.77
N GLN A 134 7.65 -6.00 -9.05
CA GLN A 134 8.09 -5.74 -10.42
C GLN A 134 8.50 -7.03 -11.14
N LYS A 135 9.14 -7.98 -10.46
CA LYS A 135 9.47 -9.29 -11.07
C LYS A 135 8.21 -10.02 -11.57
N VAL A 136 7.13 -9.98 -10.78
CA VAL A 136 5.85 -10.59 -11.17
C VAL A 136 5.21 -9.82 -12.33
N TYR A 137 5.24 -8.50 -12.29
CA TYR A 137 4.68 -7.67 -13.36
C TYR A 137 5.42 -7.85 -14.67
N ASP A 138 6.74 -8.02 -14.62
CA ASP A 138 7.56 -8.31 -15.81
C ASP A 138 7.16 -9.65 -16.44
N ILE A 139 6.94 -10.69 -15.64
CA ILE A 139 6.46 -12.00 -16.11
C ILE A 139 5.06 -11.89 -16.72
N LEU A 140 4.15 -11.13 -16.10
CA LEU A 140 2.77 -10.95 -16.57
C LEU A 140 2.64 -9.94 -17.72
N GLY A 141 3.72 -9.21 -18.05
CA GLY A 141 3.69 -8.13 -19.05
C GLY A 141 2.80 -6.95 -18.66
N SER A 142 2.52 -6.78 -17.36
CA SER A 142 1.65 -5.73 -16.83
C SER A 142 2.42 -4.43 -16.63
N LYS A 143 1.78 -3.30 -16.98
CA LYS A 143 2.39 -1.96 -16.89
C LYS A 143 1.44 -1.01 -16.18
N PHE A 144 2.02 -0.07 -15.44
CA PHE A 144 1.27 0.96 -14.71
C PHE A 144 1.85 2.33 -15.03
N ASP A 145 0.97 3.32 -15.16
CA ASP A 145 1.33 4.71 -15.38
C ASP A 145 1.40 5.50 -14.06
N SER A 146 0.73 5.00 -13.02
CA SER A 146 0.73 5.61 -11.68
C SER A 146 0.86 4.53 -10.59
N TRP A 147 1.61 4.88 -9.54
CA TRP A 147 1.87 4.08 -8.35
C TRP A 147 1.42 4.79 -7.07
N ASN A 148 0.47 5.71 -7.20
CA ASN A 148 -0.07 6.48 -6.10
C ASN A 148 -0.96 5.57 -5.23
N GLY A 149 -0.39 5.08 -4.13
CA GLY A 149 -1.06 4.27 -3.14
C GLY A 149 -1.83 5.11 -2.11
N GLU A 150 -2.26 4.46 -1.04
CA GLU A 150 -3.03 5.08 0.05
C GLU A 150 -2.27 6.25 0.68
N ALA A 151 -0.95 6.14 0.88
CA ALA A 151 -0.12 7.18 1.47
C ALA A 151 -0.12 8.50 0.68
N PHE A 152 -0.30 8.44 -0.65
CA PHE A 152 -0.40 9.63 -1.50
C PHE A 152 -1.61 10.52 -1.16
N TYR A 153 -2.65 9.93 -0.57
CA TYR A 153 -3.89 10.64 -0.24
C TYR A 153 -3.97 11.05 1.23
N ALA A 154 -2.96 10.75 2.05
CA ALA A 154 -3.00 11.02 3.49
C ALA A 154 -3.24 12.51 3.81
N ASP A 155 -2.60 13.41 3.07
CA ASP A 155 -2.75 14.87 3.21
C ASP A 155 -4.05 15.43 2.61
N LYS A 156 -4.80 14.62 1.85
CA LYS A 156 -6.02 15.02 1.13
C LYS A 156 -7.30 14.60 1.86
N MET A 157 -7.18 13.78 2.91
CA MET A 157 -8.34 13.24 3.64
C MET A 157 -9.18 14.34 4.30
N GLN A 158 -8.53 15.38 4.84
CA GLN A 158 -9.25 16.46 5.53
C GLN A 158 -10.23 17.21 4.60
N GLU A 159 -9.83 17.46 3.36
CA GLU A 159 -10.72 18.11 2.37
C GLU A 159 -12.00 17.28 2.13
N VAL A 160 -11.85 15.95 2.01
CA VAL A 160 -12.98 15.03 1.82
C VAL A 160 -13.89 15.01 3.05
N ILE A 161 -13.32 14.99 4.26
CA ILE A 161 -14.05 15.06 5.52
C ILE A 161 -14.87 16.36 5.60
N ASP A 162 -14.28 17.48 5.22
CA ASP A 162 -14.93 18.77 5.23
C ASP A 162 -16.10 18.84 4.23
N ILE A 163 -15.95 18.28 3.05
CA ILE A 163 -17.01 18.16 2.04
C ILE A 163 -18.15 17.28 2.57
N LEU A 164 -17.85 16.10 3.12
CA LEU A 164 -18.86 15.19 3.66
C LEU A 164 -19.59 15.79 4.86
N SER A 165 -18.89 16.50 5.74
CA SER A 165 -19.50 17.22 6.87
C SER A 165 -20.53 18.26 6.41
N LYS A 166 -20.21 19.04 5.38
CA LYS A 166 -21.13 20.04 4.80
C LYS A 166 -22.38 19.43 4.17
N THR A 167 -22.29 18.19 3.69
CA THR A 167 -23.44 17.49 3.10
C THR A 167 -24.35 16.81 4.13
N GLY A 168 -23.98 16.82 5.42
CA GLY A 168 -24.70 16.13 6.49
C GLY A 168 -24.66 14.59 6.39
N LYS A 169 -23.79 14.03 5.56
CA LYS A 169 -23.66 12.58 5.37
C LYS A 169 -22.65 11.93 6.32
N LEU A 170 -21.86 12.75 7.00
CA LEU A 170 -20.91 12.26 8.00
C LEU A 170 -21.64 12.11 9.33
N VAL A 171 -21.62 10.90 9.89
CA VAL A 171 -22.22 10.60 11.19
C VAL A 171 -21.17 10.03 12.12
N GLU A 172 -21.23 10.39 13.39
CA GLU A 172 -20.37 9.80 14.40
C GLU A 172 -20.87 8.40 14.78
N SER A 173 -19.99 7.41 14.76
CA SER A 173 -20.26 6.04 15.15
C SER A 173 -19.09 5.50 15.98
N GLN A 174 -19.35 5.09 17.21
CA GLN A 174 -18.36 4.54 18.14
C GLN A 174 -17.11 5.42 18.32
N GLY A 175 -17.28 6.74 18.34
CA GLY A 175 -16.18 7.71 18.49
C GLY A 175 -15.37 8.00 17.23
N ALA A 176 -15.80 7.47 16.07
CA ALA A 176 -15.23 7.76 14.75
C ALA A 176 -16.26 8.47 13.87
N LYS A 177 -15.78 9.29 12.92
CA LYS A 177 -16.60 9.98 11.92
C LYS A 177 -16.53 9.27 10.59
#